data_6d24a2da03337c3c2a16e1d90462b2f6
#
_entry.id   6d24a2da03337c3c2a16e1d90462b2f6
#
_cell.length_a   1.000
_cell.length_b   1.000
_cell.length_c   1.000
_cell.angle_alpha   90.00
_cell.angle_beta   90.00
_cell.angle_gamma   90.00
#
_symmetry.space_group_name_H-M   'P 1'
#
loop_
_entity.id
_entity.type
_entity.pdbx_description
1 polymer ?
#
loop_
_entity_poly.entity_id
_entity_poly.type
_entity_poly.pdbx_seq_one_letter_code
_entity_poly.pdbx_strand_id
1 'polypeptide(L)'
;MSEEILRVEGLSKWFGGLQAVKDVSFSMHRGEILGLIGPNGAGKTTAFNMIAGFLKPSAGSVHFAGRDMTGRKPWDVCKAGVARTFQLSKPFGDMTVIDNLMVGGFARHTDRSRNRNRALEVADFLGLGPLVETEAQNLTAFDRRRLELARALCTEPELLLMDEVVAGATPSEAEEMVKLVRKVRDRGVSILIVEHVMKVIMSLSDRVIVFDHGELIAEGEPAAVVSRPEVLKAYFGENHDIPGA
;
A
#
# COMPACT_ATOMS: atom_id res chain seq x y z
N MET A 1 -24.62 2.43 0.05
CA MET A 1 -23.38 3.24 0.19
C MET A 1 -22.35 2.31 0.79
N SER A 2 -21.17 2.15 0.17
CA SER A 2 -20.09 1.33 0.72
C SER A 2 -19.60 1.95 2.04
N GLU A 3 -19.32 1.10 3.04
CA GLU A 3 -18.84 1.53 4.36
C GLU A 3 -17.43 2.16 4.24
N GLU A 4 -17.21 3.29 4.89
CA GLU A 4 -15.90 3.94 4.95
C GLU A 4 -14.98 3.13 5.85
N ILE A 5 -13.77 2.79 5.34
CA ILE A 5 -12.75 2.04 6.09
C ILE A 5 -11.60 2.91 6.59
N LEU A 6 -11.21 3.92 5.82
CA LEU A 6 -10.16 4.87 6.18
C LEU A 6 -10.66 6.29 5.98
N ARG A 7 -10.44 7.16 6.96
CA ARG A 7 -10.65 8.61 6.88
C ARG A 7 -9.41 9.32 7.36
N VAL A 8 -8.94 10.25 6.55
CA VAL A 8 -7.82 11.15 6.83
C VAL A 8 -8.36 12.56 6.80
N GLU A 9 -8.16 13.34 7.86
CA GLU A 9 -8.70 14.70 8.01
C GLU A 9 -7.61 15.67 8.42
N GLY A 10 -7.36 16.70 7.60
CA GLY A 10 -6.43 17.80 7.88
C GLY A 10 -5.00 17.36 8.13
N LEU A 11 -4.59 16.19 7.55
CA LEU A 11 -3.31 15.55 7.86
C LEU A 11 -2.16 16.44 7.44
N SER A 12 -1.29 16.78 8.40
CA SER A 12 -0.14 17.65 8.17
C SER A 12 1.11 17.12 8.84
N LYS A 13 2.29 17.39 8.21
CA LYS A 13 3.59 17.01 8.74
C LYS A 13 4.65 18.04 8.45
N TRP A 14 5.31 18.50 9.49
CA TRP A 14 6.49 19.35 9.43
C TRP A 14 7.75 18.58 9.84
N PHE A 15 8.83 18.84 9.12
CA PHE A 15 10.19 18.42 9.47
C PHE A 15 11.05 19.68 9.55
N GLY A 16 11.27 20.19 10.77
CA GLY A 16 11.87 21.52 10.93
C GLY A 16 11.04 22.59 10.22
N GLY A 17 11.64 23.34 9.30
CA GLY A 17 10.96 24.38 8.50
C GLY A 17 10.23 23.86 7.26
N LEU A 18 10.36 22.57 6.92
CA LEU A 18 9.72 21.98 5.72
C LEU A 18 8.37 21.35 6.08
N GLN A 19 7.30 21.82 5.45
CA GLN A 19 5.99 21.18 5.50
C GLN A 19 5.87 20.16 4.38
N ALA A 20 6.04 18.88 4.72
CA ALA A 20 6.04 17.78 3.76
C ALA A 20 4.63 17.26 3.40
N VAL A 21 3.63 17.47 4.27
CA VAL A 21 2.20 17.22 4.01
C VAL A 21 1.42 18.38 4.59
N LYS A 22 0.43 18.92 3.83
CA LYS A 22 -0.26 20.14 4.11
C LYS A 22 -1.77 19.94 4.04
N ASP A 23 -2.43 19.86 5.18
CA ASP A 23 -3.89 19.84 5.33
C ASP A 23 -4.62 18.83 4.41
N VAL A 24 -4.04 17.63 4.28
CA VAL A 24 -4.55 16.61 3.37
C VAL A 24 -5.74 15.89 3.99
N SER A 25 -6.85 15.82 3.24
CA SER A 25 -8.07 15.12 3.65
C SER A 25 -8.56 14.23 2.51
N PHE A 26 -8.84 12.96 2.81
CA PHE A 26 -9.48 12.01 1.90
C PHE A 26 -10.10 10.85 2.67
N SER A 27 -10.95 10.09 2.02
CA SER A 27 -11.53 8.86 2.59
C SER A 27 -11.37 7.69 1.62
N MET A 28 -11.57 6.48 2.13
CA MET A 28 -11.50 5.24 1.38
C MET A 28 -12.59 4.28 1.86
N HIS A 29 -13.20 3.55 0.93
CA HIS A 29 -14.28 2.61 1.21
C HIS A 29 -13.80 1.16 1.30
N ARG A 30 -14.58 0.30 1.96
CA ARG A 30 -14.29 -1.13 2.03
C ARG A 30 -14.26 -1.77 0.65
N GLY A 31 -13.25 -2.60 0.40
CA GLY A 31 -13.04 -3.30 -0.88
C GLY A 31 -12.56 -2.41 -2.01
N GLU A 32 -12.24 -1.13 -1.74
CA GLU A 32 -11.69 -0.20 -2.71
C GLU A 32 -10.19 -0.39 -2.89
N ILE A 33 -9.71 -0.23 -4.12
CA ILE A 33 -8.28 0.00 -4.43
C ILE A 33 -8.11 1.49 -4.70
N LEU A 34 -7.54 2.24 -3.75
CA LEU A 34 -7.22 3.65 -3.89
C LEU A 34 -5.75 3.84 -4.28
N GLY A 35 -5.50 4.44 -5.44
CA GLY A 35 -4.16 4.81 -5.90
C GLY A 35 -3.73 6.16 -5.32
N LEU A 36 -2.53 6.23 -4.76
CA LEU A 36 -1.90 7.49 -4.35
C LEU A 36 -0.72 7.77 -5.27
N ILE A 37 -0.86 8.77 -6.12
CA ILE A 37 0.13 9.14 -7.14
C ILE A 37 0.64 10.57 -6.93
N GLY A 38 1.68 10.95 -7.67
CA GLY A 38 2.30 12.28 -7.62
C GLY A 38 3.81 12.22 -7.86
N PRO A 39 4.47 13.34 -8.15
CA PRO A 39 5.91 13.40 -8.38
C PRO A 39 6.73 13.00 -7.15
N ASN A 40 8.04 12.83 -7.34
CA ASN A 40 8.97 12.59 -6.25
C ASN A 40 9.00 13.81 -5.32
N GLY A 41 8.98 13.56 -4.00
CA GLY A 41 8.92 14.65 -3.02
C GLY A 41 7.52 15.21 -2.77
N ALA A 42 6.46 14.74 -3.43
CA ALA A 42 5.09 15.21 -3.24
C ALA A 42 4.47 14.92 -1.85
N GLY A 43 5.15 14.17 -0.97
CA GLY A 43 4.65 13.87 0.37
C GLY A 43 3.97 12.50 0.52
N LYS A 44 3.86 11.70 -0.56
CA LYS A 44 3.18 10.38 -0.56
C LYS A 44 3.69 9.44 0.54
N THR A 45 4.99 9.18 0.58
CA THR A 45 5.61 8.31 1.59
C THR A 45 5.44 8.85 3.00
N THR A 46 5.42 10.18 3.17
CA THR A 46 5.18 10.81 4.47
C THR A 46 3.75 10.55 4.95
N ALA A 47 2.74 10.76 4.09
CA ALA A 47 1.35 10.45 4.39
C ALA A 47 1.15 8.97 4.70
N PHE A 48 1.72 8.10 3.87
CA PHE A 48 1.68 6.66 4.04
C PHE A 48 2.28 6.19 5.38
N ASN A 49 3.42 6.78 5.78
CA ASN A 49 4.05 6.53 7.07
C ASN A 49 3.20 7.01 8.26
N MET A 50 2.46 8.12 8.10
CA MET A 50 1.54 8.60 9.15
C MET A 50 0.35 7.67 9.32
N ILE A 51 -0.25 7.18 8.22
CA ILE A 51 -1.35 6.22 8.24
C ILE A 51 -0.90 4.88 8.85
N ALA A 52 0.30 4.42 8.50
CA ALA A 52 0.86 3.16 9.00
C ALA A 52 1.43 3.26 10.44
N GLY A 53 1.40 4.44 11.07
CA GLY A 53 1.88 4.66 12.44
C GLY A 53 3.40 4.78 12.60
N PHE A 54 4.17 4.83 11.50
CA PHE A 54 5.63 5.04 11.54
C PHE A 54 6.03 6.49 11.78
N LEU A 55 5.13 7.44 11.44
CA LEU A 55 5.30 8.87 11.72
C LEU A 55 4.08 9.39 12.48
N LYS A 56 4.33 10.20 13.51
CA LYS A 56 3.24 10.93 14.17
C LYS A 56 2.90 12.17 13.34
N PRO A 57 1.62 12.42 12.99
CA PRO A 57 1.18 13.67 12.39
C PRO A 57 1.56 14.87 13.26
N SER A 58 1.79 16.01 12.63
CA SER A 58 1.94 17.30 13.32
C SER A 58 0.58 17.94 13.59
N ALA A 59 -0.40 17.71 12.69
CA ALA A 59 -1.80 18.09 12.84
C ALA A 59 -2.68 17.14 12.04
N GLY A 60 -4.00 17.20 12.26
CA GLY A 60 -4.99 16.34 11.62
C GLY A 60 -5.12 14.98 12.27
N SER A 61 -5.95 14.14 11.69
CA SER A 61 -6.31 12.83 12.25
C SER A 61 -6.38 11.72 11.19
N VAL A 62 -6.22 10.48 11.65
CA VAL A 62 -6.36 9.25 10.84
C VAL A 62 -7.33 8.33 11.58
N HIS A 63 -8.44 7.98 10.94
CA HIS A 63 -9.43 7.05 11.47
C HIS A 63 -9.48 5.79 10.60
N PHE A 64 -9.44 4.64 11.22
CA PHE A 64 -9.57 3.33 10.57
C PHE A 64 -10.72 2.55 11.20
N ALA A 65 -11.69 2.12 10.36
CA ALA A 65 -12.90 1.43 10.80
C ALA A 65 -13.59 2.14 11.98
N GLY A 66 -13.74 3.48 11.88
CA GLY A 66 -14.34 4.34 12.89
C GLY A 66 -13.50 4.58 14.16
N ARG A 67 -12.27 4.05 14.25
CA ARG A 67 -11.38 4.20 15.41
C ARG A 67 -10.27 5.21 15.12
N ASP A 68 -9.98 6.09 16.07
CA ASP A 68 -8.85 7.01 15.99
C ASP A 68 -7.51 6.26 16.10
N MET A 69 -6.73 6.30 15.00
CA MET A 69 -5.38 5.74 14.88
C MET A 69 -4.30 6.82 14.87
N THR A 70 -4.65 8.08 15.09
CA THR A 70 -3.73 9.22 14.99
C THR A 70 -2.52 9.06 15.92
N GLY A 71 -1.34 8.95 15.31
CA GLY A 71 -0.07 8.81 16.04
C GLY A 71 0.08 7.50 16.84
N ARG A 72 -0.80 6.52 16.63
CA ARG A 72 -0.63 5.16 17.17
C ARG A 72 0.64 4.52 16.62
N LYS A 73 1.19 3.58 17.36
CA LYS A 73 2.39 2.86 16.95
C LYS A 73 2.08 1.80 15.88
N PRO A 74 3.05 1.42 15.01
CA PRO A 74 2.81 0.48 13.92
C PRO A 74 2.20 -0.86 14.37
N TRP A 75 2.58 -1.37 15.52
CA TRP A 75 2.03 -2.61 16.06
C TRP A 75 0.57 -2.49 16.52
N ASP A 76 0.13 -1.31 16.99
CA ASP A 76 -1.27 -1.06 17.35
C ASP A 76 -2.11 -0.92 16.08
N VAL A 77 -1.57 -0.24 15.04
CA VAL A 77 -2.17 -0.10 13.72
C VAL A 77 -2.31 -1.49 13.06
N CYS A 78 -1.28 -2.34 13.13
CA CYS A 78 -1.34 -3.71 12.62
C CYS A 78 -2.40 -4.54 13.37
N LYS A 79 -2.44 -4.49 14.70
CA LYS A 79 -3.47 -5.17 15.50
C LYS A 79 -4.88 -4.69 15.20
N ALA A 80 -5.05 -3.43 14.82
CA ALA A 80 -6.34 -2.89 14.42
C ALA A 80 -6.84 -3.45 13.08
N GLY A 81 -5.95 -3.94 12.20
CA GLY A 81 -6.32 -4.52 10.91
C GLY A 81 -5.68 -3.84 9.71
N VAL A 82 -4.66 -2.99 9.90
CA VAL A 82 -3.92 -2.35 8.81
C VAL A 82 -2.56 -3.02 8.67
N ALA A 83 -2.28 -3.64 7.52
CA ALA A 83 -0.96 -4.15 7.19
C ALA A 83 -0.24 -3.25 6.17
N ARG A 84 1.08 -3.41 6.09
CA ARG A 84 1.91 -2.68 5.12
C ARG A 84 2.93 -3.60 4.47
N THR A 85 3.14 -3.44 3.17
CA THR A 85 4.34 -3.90 2.47
C THR A 85 5.40 -2.79 2.46
N PHE A 86 6.66 -3.15 2.27
CA PHE A 86 7.78 -2.21 2.24
C PHE A 86 8.37 -2.16 0.83
N GLN A 87 8.80 -0.98 0.41
CA GLN A 87 9.42 -0.74 -0.89
C GLN A 87 10.64 -1.67 -1.16
N LEU A 88 11.46 -1.90 -0.13
CA LEU A 88 12.53 -2.89 -0.18
C LEU A 88 12.11 -4.13 0.59
N SER A 89 11.87 -5.22 -0.15
CA SER A 89 11.58 -6.51 0.46
C SER A 89 12.74 -6.94 1.36
N LYS A 90 12.45 -7.07 2.66
CA LYS A 90 13.43 -7.51 3.67
C LYS A 90 12.89 -8.76 4.39
N PRO A 91 12.89 -9.90 3.71
CA PRO A 91 12.55 -11.15 4.37
C PRO A 91 13.64 -11.53 5.39
N PHE A 92 13.28 -12.40 6.32
CA PHE A 92 14.27 -13.07 7.16
C PHE A 92 15.00 -14.11 6.29
N GLY A 93 16.18 -13.76 5.78
CA GLY A 93 16.87 -14.49 4.71
C GLY A 93 17.15 -15.96 5.05
N ASP A 94 17.60 -16.23 6.28
CA ASP A 94 17.95 -17.56 6.78
C ASP A 94 16.73 -18.38 7.22
N MET A 95 15.52 -17.83 7.14
CA MET A 95 14.27 -18.52 7.43
C MET A 95 13.60 -18.99 6.14
N THR A 96 12.91 -20.11 6.22
CA THR A 96 12.09 -20.61 5.11
C THR A 96 10.93 -19.64 4.79
N VAL A 97 10.31 -19.82 3.62
CA VAL A 97 9.10 -19.07 3.25
C VAL A 97 8.02 -19.29 4.31
N ILE A 98 7.76 -20.55 4.73
CA ILE A 98 6.72 -20.83 5.72
C ILE A 98 7.01 -20.15 7.06
N ASP A 99 8.25 -20.14 7.53
CA ASP A 99 8.61 -19.49 8.78
C ASP A 99 8.46 -17.96 8.70
N ASN A 100 8.84 -17.35 7.56
CA ASN A 100 8.59 -15.93 7.30
C ASN A 100 7.11 -15.59 7.40
N LEU A 101 6.23 -16.41 6.82
CA LEU A 101 4.78 -16.21 6.84
C LEU A 101 4.22 -16.35 8.26
N MET A 102 4.70 -17.36 9.01
CA MET A 102 4.29 -17.57 10.39
C MET A 102 4.64 -16.38 11.29
N VAL A 103 5.74 -15.65 11.04
CA VAL A 103 6.05 -14.42 11.77
C VAL A 103 4.92 -13.41 11.64
N GLY A 104 4.38 -13.20 10.42
CA GLY A 104 3.21 -12.34 10.21
C GLY A 104 1.98 -12.85 10.95
N GLY A 105 1.73 -14.13 10.89
CA GLY A 105 0.56 -14.76 11.52
C GLY A 105 0.53 -14.72 13.04
N PHE A 106 1.68 -14.60 13.73
CA PHE A 106 1.72 -14.42 15.19
C PHE A 106 1.09 -13.11 15.67
N ALA A 107 0.85 -12.15 14.79
CA ALA A 107 0.06 -10.97 15.13
C ALA A 107 -1.41 -11.31 15.47
N ARG A 108 -1.91 -12.46 15.00
CA ARG A 108 -3.31 -12.91 15.14
C ARG A 108 -3.45 -14.23 15.89
N HIS A 109 -2.54 -15.17 15.68
CA HIS A 109 -2.63 -16.53 16.14
C HIS A 109 -1.45 -16.89 17.02
N THR A 110 -1.68 -17.14 18.31
CA THR A 110 -0.68 -17.65 19.25
C THR A 110 -0.49 -19.17 19.12
N ASP A 111 -1.52 -19.89 18.64
CA ASP A 111 -1.44 -21.33 18.35
C ASP A 111 -0.60 -21.57 17.09
N ARG A 112 0.47 -22.35 17.25
CA ARG A 112 1.44 -22.60 16.18
C ARG A 112 0.84 -23.41 15.03
N SER A 113 -0.04 -24.38 15.31
CA SER A 113 -0.65 -25.22 14.28
C SER A 113 -1.61 -24.40 13.43
N ARG A 114 -2.48 -23.63 14.07
CA ARG A 114 -3.40 -22.73 13.37
C ARG A 114 -2.66 -21.69 12.53
N ASN A 115 -1.59 -21.11 13.09
CA ASN A 115 -0.76 -20.13 12.38
C ASN A 115 -0.10 -20.79 11.15
N ARG A 116 0.46 -22.01 11.29
CA ARG A 116 1.08 -22.71 10.16
C ARG A 116 0.07 -23.04 9.07
N ASN A 117 -1.12 -23.51 9.41
CA ASN A 117 -2.18 -23.80 8.42
C ASN A 117 -2.55 -22.54 7.65
N ARG A 118 -2.73 -21.40 8.35
CA ARG A 118 -3.00 -20.10 7.72
C ARG A 118 -1.87 -19.66 6.81
N ALA A 119 -0.63 -19.83 7.22
CA ALA A 119 0.55 -19.51 6.42
C ALA A 119 0.61 -20.35 5.12
N LEU A 120 0.28 -21.65 5.18
CA LEU A 120 0.18 -22.52 4.00
C LEU A 120 -0.94 -22.07 3.04
N GLU A 121 -2.13 -21.76 3.55
CA GLU A 121 -3.24 -21.24 2.74
C GLU A 121 -2.86 -19.95 1.99
N VAL A 122 -2.15 -19.03 2.66
CA VAL A 122 -1.69 -17.79 2.06
C VAL A 122 -0.57 -18.05 1.05
N ALA A 123 0.35 -18.99 1.34
CA ALA A 123 1.40 -19.38 0.42
C ALA A 123 0.81 -19.92 -0.89
N ASP A 124 -0.14 -20.85 -0.80
CA ASP A 124 -0.82 -21.43 -1.97
C ASP A 124 -1.59 -20.35 -2.76
N PHE A 125 -2.29 -19.46 -2.06
CA PHE A 125 -3.04 -18.38 -2.67
C PHE A 125 -2.17 -17.44 -3.52
N LEU A 126 -0.93 -17.17 -3.10
CA LEU A 126 0.02 -16.32 -3.81
C LEU A 126 1.01 -17.09 -4.69
N GLY A 127 0.81 -18.41 -4.87
CA GLY A 127 1.65 -19.26 -5.71
C GLY A 127 3.04 -19.54 -5.12
N LEU A 128 3.19 -19.44 -3.80
CA LEU A 128 4.42 -19.78 -3.07
C LEU A 128 4.41 -21.23 -2.52
N GLY A 129 3.32 -21.98 -2.70
CA GLY A 129 3.18 -23.35 -2.20
C GLY A 129 4.38 -24.26 -2.50
N PRO A 130 4.89 -24.33 -3.75
CA PRO A 130 6.07 -25.13 -4.09
C PRO A 130 7.39 -24.65 -3.41
N LEU A 131 7.41 -23.44 -2.85
CA LEU A 131 8.60 -22.79 -2.29
C LEU A 131 8.57 -22.70 -0.76
N VAL A 132 7.59 -23.30 -0.07
CA VAL A 132 7.36 -23.12 1.37
C VAL A 132 8.56 -23.50 2.24
N GLU A 133 9.32 -24.53 1.84
CA GLU A 133 10.52 -24.98 2.56
C GLU A 133 11.82 -24.33 2.03
N THR A 134 11.72 -23.42 1.04
CA THR A 134 12.88 -22.70 0.51
C THR A 134 13.26 -21.54 1.43
N GLU A 135 14.56 -21.36 1.71
CA GLU A 135 15.04 -20.20 2.42
C GLU A 135 14.83 -18.91 1.61
N ALA A 136 14.38 -17.85 2.27
CA ALA A 136 13.99 -16.61 1.61
C ALA A 136 15.15 -15.92 0.84
N GLN A 137 16.40 -16.13 1.25
CA GLN A 137 17.59 -15.63 0.53
C GLN A 137 17.74 -16.25 -0.86
N ASN A 138 17.23 -17.46 -1.08
CA ASN A 138 17.32 -18.22 -2.34
C ASN A 138 16.18 -17.92 -3.31
N LEU A 139 15.21 -17.09 -2.91
CA LEU A 139 14.07 -16.71 -3.75
C LEU A 139 14.49 -15.71 -4.84
N THR A 140 13.77 -15.73 -5.97
CA THR A 140 13.85 -14.68 -6.99
C THR A 140 13.38 -13.33 -6.42
N ALA A 141 13.71 -12.23 -7.09
CA ALA A 141 13.23 -10.91 -6.68
C ALA A 141 11.70 -10.84 -6.68
N PHE A 142 11.05 -11.47 -7.65
CA PHE A 142 9.59 -11.54 -7.74
C PHE A 142 8.98 -12.39 -6.62
N ASP A 143 9.58 -13.55 -6.29
CA ASP A 143 9.10 -14.40 -5.20
C ASP A 143 9.26 -13.73 -3.84
N ARG A 144 10.34 -12.94 -3.64
CA ARG A 144 10.49 -12.13 -2.42
C ARG A 144 9.38 -11.10 -2.25
N ARG A 145 8.91 -10.48 -3.34
CA ARG A 145 7.75 -9.57 -3.30
C ARG A 145 6.46 -10.31 -2.97
N ARG A 146 6.25 -11.49 -3.58
CA ARG A 146 5.12 -12.35 -3.23
C ARG A 146 5.18 -12.76 -1.76
N LEU A 147 6.37 -13.09 -1.24
CA LEU A 147 6.58 -13.41 0.17
C LEU A 147 6.24 -12.24 1.09
N GLU A 148 6.61 -11.03 0.72
CA GLU A 148 6.28 -9.84 1.51
C GLU A 148 4.77 -9.58 1.56
N LEU A 149 4.10 -9.67 0.41
CA LEU A 149 2.65 -9.60 0.32
C LEU A 149 1.99 -10.71 1.16
N ALA A 150 2.49 -11.94 1.06
CA ALA A 150 2.00 -13.08 1.82
C ALA A 150 2.15 -12.87 3.33
N ARG A 151 3.31 -12.37 3.78
CA ARG A 151 3.55 -12.06 5.19
C ARG A 151 2.59 -10.99 5.72
N ALA A 152 2.31 -9.96 4.92
CA ALA A 152 1.32 -8.96 5.27
C ALA A 152 -0.10 -9.57 5.36
N LEU A 153 -0.48 -10.46 4.44
CA LEU A 153 -1.79 -11.14 4.47
C LEU A 153 -1.96 -12.12 5.64
N CYS A 154 -0.86 -12.69 6.15
CA CYS A 154 -0.91 -13.53 7.35
C CYS A 154 -1.30 -12.74 8.62
N THR A 155 -1.22 -11.40 8.60
CA THR A 155 -1.77 -10.56 9.68
C THR A 155 -3.28 -10.36 9.59
N GLU A 156 -3.96 -10.96 8.60
CA GLU A 156 -5.40 -10.86 8.32
C GLU A 156 -5.89 -9.39 8.27
N PRO A 157 -5.33 -8.58 7.36
CA PRO A 157 -5.66 -7.16 7.29
C PRO A 157 -7.03 -6.92 6.65
N GLU A 158 -7.72 -5.86 7.09
CA GLU A 158 -8.86 -5.27 6.41
C GLU A 158 -8.44 -4.16 5.44
N LEU A 159 -7.26 -3.52 5.73
CA LEU A 159 -6.62 -2.54 4.87
C LEU A 159 -5.15 -2.91 4.66
N LEU A 160 -4.74 -2.99 3.42
CA LEU A 160 -3.35 -3.22 3.02
C LEU A 160 -2.77 -1.96 2.39
N LEU A 161 -1.68 -1.47 2.95
CA LEU A 161 -0.90 -0.36 2.44
C LEU A 161 0.25 -0.93 1.60
N MET A 162 0.27 -0.63 0.29
CA MET A 162 1.25 -1.17 -0.66
C MET A 162 2.12 -0.05 -1.24
N ASP A 163 3.44 -0.22 -1.19
CA ASP A 163 4.42 0.78 -1.63
C ASP A 163 5.30 0.19 -2.74
N GLU A 164 5.13 0.67 -3.99
CA GLU A 164 5.92 0.32 -5.18
C GLU A 164 6.10 -1.20 -5.42
N VAL A 165 4.99 -1.93 -5.48
CA VAL A 165 5.00 -3.41 -5.56
C VAL A 165 5.52 -3.98 -6.88
N VAL A 166 5.58 -3.17 -7.95
CA VAL A 166 6.10 -3.58 -9.26
C VAL A 166 7.45 -2.93 -9.61
N ALA A 167 8.08 -2.20 -8.68
CA ALA A 167 9.36 -1.54 -8.96
C ALA A 167 10.44 -2.54 -9.40
N GLY A 168 11.03 -2.34 -10.61
CA GLY A 168 12.05 -3.23 -11.19
C GLY A 168 11.53 -4.63 -11.58
N ALA A 169 10.22 -4.85 -11.66
CA ALA A 169 9.63 -6.05 -12.22
C ALA A 169 9.66 -6.02 -13.75
N THR A 170 9.77 -7.19 -14.38
CA THR A 170 9.51 -7.32 -15.81
C THR A 170 8.04 -7.04 -16.12
N PRO A 171 7.66 -6.71 -17.36
CA PRO A 171 6.25 -6.52 -17.72
C PRO A 171 5.34 -7.70 -17.36
N SER A 172 5.81 -8.92 -17.54
CA SER A 172 5.08 -10.15 -17.18
C SER A 172 4.87 -10.28 -15.67
N GLU A 173 5.91 -10.02 -14.87
CA GLU A 173 5.84 -10.05 -13.41
C GLU A 173 4.91 -8.95 -12.88
N ALA A 174 4.94 -7.76 -13.51
CA ALA A 174 4.02 -6.67 -13.15
C ALA A 174 2.56 -7.05 -13.40
N GLU A 175 2.26 -7.69 -14.56
CA GLU A 175 0.92 -8.17 -14.86
C GLU A 175 0.46 -9.28 -13.90
N GLU A 176 1.38 -10.18 -13.51
CA GLU A 176 1.09 -11.20 -12.50
C GLU A 176 0.81 -10.57 -11.14
N MET A 177 1.62 -9.61 -10.69
CA MET A 177 1.40 -8.88 -9.45
C MET A 177 0.05 -8.15 -9.45
N VAL A 178 -0.32 -7.49 -10.55
CA VAL A 178 -1.65 -6.86 -10.72
C VAL A 178 -2.77 -7.87 -10.51
N LYS A 179 -2.65 -9.09 -11.07
CA LYS A 179 -3.65 -10.15 -10.87
C LYS A 179 -3.72 -10.60 -9.40
N LEU A 180 -2.56 -10.72 -8.73
CA LEU A 180 -2.51 -11.08 -7.31
C LEU A 180 -3.15 -10.00 -6.42
N VAL A 181 -2.86 -8.73 -6.67
CA VAL A 181 -3.46 -7.61 -5.91
C VAL A 181 -4.99 -7.59 -6.08
N ARG A 182 -5.49 -7.80 -7.30
CA ARG A 182 -6.94 -7.90 -7.53
C ARG A 182 -7.55 -9.07 -6.75
N LYS A 183 -6.92 -10.26 -6.76
CA LYS A 183 -7.38 -11.41 -5.98
C LYS A 183 -7.40 -11.12 -4.48
N VAL A 184 -6.45 -10.32 -3.97
CA VAL A 184 -6.44 -9.88 -2.57
C VAL A 184 -7.64 -8.98 -2.28
N ARG A 185 -7.92 -7.98 -3.14
CA ARG A 185 -9.11 -7.13 -3.04
C ARG A 185 -10.39 -7.96 -3.06
N ASP A 186 -10.49 -8.93 -3.96
CA ASP A 186 -11.68 -9.78 -4.14
C ASP A 186 -11.95 -10.69 -2.92
N ARG A 187 -10.98 -10.84 -2.02
CA ARG A 187 -11.14 -11.44 -0.68
C ARG A 187 -11.62 -10.45 0.39
N GLY A 188 -11.98 -9.24 0.00
CA GLY A 188 -12.52 -8.20 0.90
C GLY A 188 -11.47 -7.30 1.55
N VAL A 189 -10.19 -7.40 1.15
CA VAL A 189 -9.14 -6.51 1.65
C VAL A 189 -9.15 -5.21 0.85
N SER A 190 -9.28 -4.07 1.53
CA SER A 190 -9.14 -2.75 0.92
C SER A 190 -7.66 -2.44 0.70
N ILE A 191 -7.30 -1.70 -0.35
CA ILE A 191 -5.89 -1.50 -0.71
C ILE A 191 -5.62 -0.02 -0.99
N LEU A 192 -4.71 0.59 -0.24
CA LEU A 192 -4.11 1.88 -0.58
C LEU A 192 -2.74 1.61 -1.20
N ILE A 193 -2.56 1.97 -2.47
CA ILE A 193 -1.35 1.68 -3.22
C ILE A 193 -0.64 2.95 -3.69
N VAL A 194 0.66 3.04 -3.42
CA VAL A 194 1.57 4.03 -4.01
C VAL A 194 2.33 3.35 -5.14
N GLU A 195 2.23 3.89 -6.35
CA GLU A 195 2.93 3.38 -7.53
C GLU A 195 3.37 4.51 -8.46
N HIS A 196 4.45 4.28 -9.18
CA HIS A 196 4.98 5.20 -10.20
C HIS A 196 4.69 4.71 -11.63
N VAL A 197 4.34 3.44 -11.79
CA VAL A 197 4.00 2.86 -13.09
C VAL A 197 2.55 3.17 -13.41
N MET A 198 2.32 4.21 -14.21
CA MET A 198 0.96 4.70 -14.53
C MET A 198 0.05 3.59 -15.07
N LYS A 199 0.57 2.70 -15.94
CA LYS A 199 -0.20 1.55 -16.48
C LYS A 199 -0.75 0.65 -15.35
N VAL A 200 0.00 0.47 -14.26
CA VAL A 200 -0.42 -0.35 -13.11
C VAL A 200 -1.53 0.36 -12.34
N ILE A 201 -1.34 1.64 -12.02
CA ILE A 201 -2.36 2.46 -11.33
C ILE A 201 -3.67 2.47 -12.12
N MET A 202 -3.61 2.77 -13.43
CA MET A 202 -4.77 2.80 -14.31
C MET A 202 -5.51 1.46 -14.39
N SER A 203 -4.78 0.35 -14.25
CA SER A 203 -5.38 -0.99 -14.34
C SER A 203 -5.91 -1.50 -13.01
N LEU A 204 -5.37 -1.02 -11.87
CA LEU A 204 -5.70 -1.53 -10.54
C LEU A 204 -6.71 -0.68 -9.79
N SER A 205 -6.56 0.65 -9.84
CA SER A 205 -7.25 1.54 -8.94
C SER A 205 -8.70 1.78 -9.36
N ASP A 206 -9.61 1.73 -8.41
CA ASP A 206 -11.00 2.16 -8.60
C ASP A 206 -11.08 3.68 -8.60
N ARG A 207 -10.21 4.33 -7.79
CA ARG A 207 -10.07 5.77 -7.67
C ARG A 207 -8.61 6.12 -7.40
N VAL A 208 -8.19 7.32 -7.80
CA VAL A 208 -6.85 7.84 -7.50
C VAL A 208 -6.92 9.19 -6.81
N ILE A 209 -5.94 9.44 -5.95
CA ILE A 209 -5.65 10.74 -5.36
C ILE A 209 -4.25 11.16 -5.79
N VAL A 210 -4.10 12.44 -6.11
CA VAL A 210 -2.84 13.00 -6.61
C VAL A 210 -2.28 14.00 -5.62
N PHE A 211 -1.05 13.74 -5.19
CA PHE A 211 -0.30 14.66 -4.34
C PHE A 211 0.69 15.48 -5.17
N ASP A 212 0.80 16.75 -4.86
CA ASP A 212 1.88 17.62 -5.31
C ASP A 212 2.26 18.61 -4.21
N HIS A 213 3.56 18.81 -3.99
CA HIS A 213 4.12 19.73 -2.96
C HIS A 213 3.47 19.59 -1.57
N GLY A 214 3.08 18.38 -1.18
CA GLY A 214 2.45 18.07 0.11
C GLY A 214 0.94 18.28 0.17
N GLU A 215 0.31 18.66 -0.91
CA GLU A 215 -1.13 18.92 -1.03
C GLU A 215 -1.82 17.86 -1.88
N LEU A 216 -3.11 17.61 -1.64
CA LEU A 216 -3.97 16.82 -2.51
C LEU A 216 -4.53 17.74 -3.58
N ILE A 217 -4.09 17.57 -4.85
CA ILE A 217 -4.46 18.44 -5.97
C ILE A 217 -5.59 17.89 -6.82
N ALA A 218 -5.80 16.58 -6.84
CA ALA A 218 -6.86 15.95 -7.61
C ALA A 218 -7.29 14.62 -7.00
N GLU A 219 -8.54 14.26 -7.22
CA GLU A 219 -9.16 13.00 -6.81
C GLU A 219 -10.23 12.59 -7.80
N GLY A 220 -10.38 11.28 -8.06
CA GLY A 220 -11.43 10.74 -8.91
C GLY A 220 -11.05 9.45 -9.63
N GLU A 221 -11.82 9.12 -10.67
CA GLU A 221 -11.56 7.99 -11.55
C GLU A 221 -10.20 8.15 -12.25
N PRO A 222 -9.37 7.09 -12.34
CA PRO A 222 -8.01 7.18 -12.88
C PRO A 222 -7.91 7.89 -14.24
N ALA A 223 -8.74 7.49 -15.20
CA ALA A 223 -8.71 8.06 -16.56
C ALA A 223 -9.05 9.56 -16.58
N ALA A 224 -9.99 9.99 -15.74
CA ALA A 224 -10.39 11.39 -15.66
C ALA A 224 -9.33 12.25 -14.93
N VAL A 225 -8.69 11.70 -13.91
CA VAL A 225 -7.71 12.44 -13.09
C VAL A 225 -6.41 12.69 -13.84
N VAL A 226 -5.86 11.68 -14.53
CA VAL A 226 -4.57 11.81 -15.23
C VAL A 226 -4.61 12.78 -16.41
N SER A 227 -5.79 13.12 -16.92
CA SER A 227 -5.96 14.09 -18.00
C SER A 227 -6.14 15.54 -17.52
N ARG A 228 -6.23 15.77 -16.20
CA ARG A 228 -6.41 17.11 -15.65
C ARG A 228 -5.17 17.97 -15.85
N PRO A 229 -5.32 19.26 -16.23
CA PRO A 229 -4.20 20.17 -16.45
C PRO A 229 -3.26 20.30 -15.24
N GLU A 230 -3.82 20.39 -14.02
CA GLU A 230 -3.05 20.47 -12.79
C GLU A 230 -2.20 19.21 -12.53
N VAL A 231 -2.69 18.03 -12.91
CA VAL A 231 -1.95 16.77 -12.77
C VAL A 231 -0.85 16.68 -13.81
N LEU A 232 -1.15 17.03 -15.06
CA LEU A 232 -0.14 17.08 -16.13
C LEU A 232 0.98 18.08 -15.79
N LYS A 233 0.63 19.25 -15.27
CA LYS A 233 1.59 20.27 -14.83
C LYS A 233 2.48 19.73 -13.69
N ALA A 234 1.93 19.01 -12.70
CA ALA A 234 2.69 18.45 -11.60
C ALA A 234 3.73 17.41 -12.06
N TYR A 235 3.45 16.64 -13.11
CA TYR A 235 4.36 15.60 -13.63
C TYR A 235 5.36 16.11 -14.65
N PHE A 236 4.96 17.07 -15.52
CA PHE A 236 5.76 17.51 -16.68
C PHE A 236 6.27 18.94 -16.57
N GLY A 237 5.84 19.71 -15.54
CA GLY A 237 6.20 21.11 -15.38
C GLY A 237 5.39 22.09 -16.25
N GLU A 238 5.65 23.40 -16.09
CA GLU A 238 4.88 24.47 -16.75
C GLU A 238 5.09 24.58 -18.28
N ASN A 239 6.13 23.94 -18.84
CA ASN A 239 6.56 24.13 -20.24
C ASN A 239 6.18 22.97 -21.19
N HIS A 240 5.19 22.15 -20.85
CA HIS A 240 4.69 21.17 -21.80
C HIS A 240 3.47 21.74 -22.52
N ASP A 241 3.71 22.26 -23.74
CA ASP A 241 2.66 22.40 -24.75
C ASP A 241 2.04 21.01 -24.97
N ILE A 242 0.75 20.88 -24.66
CA ILE A 242 -0.02 19.66 -24.89
C ILE A 242 -0.08 19.48 -26.41
N PRO A 243 0.51 18.44 -27.02
CA PRO A 243 0.32 18.19 -28.43
C PRO A 243 -1.15 17.80 -28.65
N GLY A 244 -1.94 18.69 -29.21
CA GLY A 244 -3.29 18.41 -29.68
C GLY A 244 -4.44 18.94 -28.81
N ALA A 245 -4.48 20.25 -28.53
CA ALA A 245 -5.71 20.97 -28.25
C ALA A 245 -6.29 21.54 -29.55
#